data_00b32a1e81aa51fcb48545b62d91d5f6
#
_entry.id   00b32a1e81aa51fcb48545b62d91d5f6
#
_cell.length_a   1.000
_cell.length_b   1.000
_cell.length_c   1.000
_cell.angle_alpha   90.00
_cell.angle_beta   90.00
_cell.angle_gamma   90.00
#
_symmetry.space_group_name_H-M   'P 1'
#
loop_
_entity.id
_entity.type
_entity.pdbx_description
1 polymer ?
#
loop_
_entity_poly.entity_id
_entity_poly.type
_entity_poly.pdbx_seq_one_letter_code
_entity_poly.pdbx_strand_id
1 'polypeptide(L)'
;MHRIGIDISRTLGQPGGVGWFVDRYVRALATVDSTNHYTFYPFFWFCHPREYRDAFRPSHPHFRVHDLNRSFEDLRQRWSGQGLTPRELLGPIELLHSPGYTAPYVPGIKLCVTIHDMSFLTHPHFHTEENRQFCMVQSMRAARLADAILCDSQATADDVRRYLHVPLERLFVVPGAAGPEFRRLTDARAIAATLFRLGITENFLLFVGTVEPRKNLATLIEAFARVTKGTQRPELLVIAGGTGWKNDQVYERVRELRLEAAVRFLGYVTVEDLVVLYNACRAFVYPSLYEGFGLPVLEAMSCGAPVITSGVSSLPEVAGDAALLLDPRDTDALVDAICAVLDDSGLRSGLRTKGLERCRRFSWEQTARLTVEVYRRCLA
;
A
#
# COMPACT_ATOMS: atom_id res chain seq x y z
N MET A 1 18.87 17.51 17.65
CA MET A 1 18.28 16.38 18.40
C MET A 1 16.87 16.78 18.81
N HIS A 2 15.86 16.11 18.24
CA HIS A 2 14.45 16.43 18.44
C HIS A 2 13.69 15.22 18.99
N ARG A 3 12.53 15.48 19.58
CA ARG A 3 11.62 14.44 20.12
C ARG A 3 10.40 14.34 19.22
N ILE A 4 10.27 13.24 18.53
CA ILE A 4 9.27 13.01 17.48
C ILE A 4 8.32 11.92 17.93
N GLY A 5 7.04 12.19 17.85
CA GLY A 5 5.97 11.22 18.05
C GLY A 5 5.52 10.62 16.72
N ILE A 6 5.26 9.31 16.66
CA ILE A 6 4.73 8.65 15.47
C ILE A 6 3.55 7.77 15.85
N ASP A 7 2.44 7.93 15.15
CA ASP A 7 1.29 7.03 15.24
C ASP A 7 1.61 5.71 14.53
N ILE A 8 1.60 4.61 15.27
CA ILE A 8 1.79 3.25 14.74
C ILE A 8 0.54 2.38 14.87
N SER A 9 -0.60 2.97 15.17
CA SER A 9 -1.83 2.21 15.43
C SER A 9 -2.31 1.36 14.23
N ARG A 10 -1.91 1.72 13.01
CA ARG A 10 -2.22 0.95 11.79
C ARG A 10 -1.37 -0.33 11.61
N THR A 11 -0.32 -0.51 12.40
CA THR A 11 0.51 -1.74 12.36
C THR A 11 -0.09 -2.88 13.18
N LEU A 12 -1.17 -2.64 13.90
CA LEU A 12 -1.79 -3.61 14.81
C LEU A 12 -2.85 -4.47 14.09
N GLY A 13 -2.99 -5.70 14.53
CA GLY A 13 -3.90 -6.67 13.90
C GLY A 13 -3.37 -7.22 12.57
N GLN A 14 -4.25 -7.44 11.60
CA GLN A 14 -3.85 -7.78 10.22
C GLN A 14 -3.59 -6.49 9.45
N PRO A 15 -2.33 -6.10 9.23
CA PRO A 15 -2.02 -4.85 8.57
C PRO A 15 -2.45 -4.88 7.10
N GLY A 16 -3.26 -3.91 6.69
CA GLY A 16 -3.47 -3.60 5.27
C GLY A 16 -2.30 -2.80 4.70
N GLY A 17 -2.41 -2.31 3.46
CA GLY A 17 -1.33 -1.58 2.78
C GLY A 17 -0.71 -0.44 3.61
N VAL A 18 -1.56 0.38 4.26
CA VAL A 18 -1.08 1.47 5.16
C VAL A 18 -0.33 0.91 6.37
N GLY A 19 -0.80 -0.19 6.96
CA GLY A 19 -0.12 -0.80 8.11
C GLY A 19 1.26 -1.35 7.74
N TRP A 20 1.39 -2.00 6.59
CA TRP A 20 2.68 -2.43 6.05
C TRP A 20 3.62 -1.27 5.76
N PHE A 21 3.10 -0.19 5.17
CA PHE A 21 3.87 1.03 4.94
C PHE A 21 4.45 1.57 6.27
N VAL A 22 3.61 1.72 7.29
CA VAL A 22 4.03 2.24 8.60
C VAL A 22 5.08 1.34 9.26
N ASP A 23 4.88 0.03 9.26
CA ASP A 23 5.85 -0.92 9.84
C ASP A 23 7.22 -0.81 9.16
N ARG A 24 7.26 -0.85 7.83
CA ARG A 24 8.51 -0.77 7.05
C ARG A 24 9.22 0.56 7.23
N TYR A 25 8.47 1.65 7.16
CA TYR A 25 8.97 2.99 7.36
C TYR A 25 9.61 3.16 8.75
N VAL A 26 8.93 2.75 9.81
CA VAL A 26 9.43 2.86 11.18
C VAL A 26 10.67 2.00 11.41
N ARG A 27 10.73 0.80 10.83
CA ARG A 27 11.95 -0.03 10.87
C ARG A 27 13.13 0.65 10.16
N ALA A 28 12.88 1.28 9.02
CA ALA A 28 13.92 2.00 8.28
C ALA A 28 14.41 3.24 9.03
N LEU A 29 13.55 3.93 9.77
CA LEU A 29 13.99 5.03 10.63
C LEU A 29 15.08 4.62 11.62
N ALA A 30 14.99 3.40 12.17
CA ALA A 30 15.99 2.88 13.12
C ALA A 30 17.38 2.68 12.48
N THR A 31 17.46 2.56 11.17
CA THR A 31 18.72 2.39 10.43
C THR A 31 19.33 3.70 9.94
N VAL A 32 18.52 4.75 9.78
CA VAL A 32 18.97 6.00 9.13
C VAL A 32 19.08 7.19 10.08
N ASP A 33 18.40 7.16 11.22
CA ASP A 33 18.42 8.30 12.17
C ASP A 33 18.81 7.87 13.59
N SER A 34 20.03 8.20 13.95
CA SER A 34 20.60 7.99 15.30
C SER A 34 20.59 9.26 16.17
N THR A 35 20.02 10.37 15.67
CA THR A 35 20.10 11.67 16.36
C THR A 35 18.82 12.05 17.08
N ASN A 36 17.66 11.73 16.51
CA ASN A 36 16.38 12.07 17.08
C ASN A 36 15.85 10.99 18.01
N HIS A 37 15.01 11.38 18.96
CA HIS A 37 14.27 10.47 19.83
C HIS A 37 12.85 10.27 19.31
N TYR A 38 12.44 9.01 19.19
CA TYR A 38 11.13 8.63 18.66
C TYR A 38 10.25 8.02 19.76
N THR A 39 9.02 8.49 19.83
CA THR A 39 7.98 7.92 20.71
C THR A 39 6.85 7.39 19.82
N PHE A 40 6.58 6.09 19.89
CA PHE A 40 5.55 5.44 19.10
C PHE A 40 4.25 5.34 19.89
N TYR A 41 3.14 5.71 19.24
CA TYR A 41 1.80 5.73 19.82
C TYR A 41 0.92 4.70 19.11
N PRO A 42 0.57 3.56 19.77
CA PRO A 42 -0.24 2.51 19.17
C PRO A 42 -1.75 2.69 19.35
N PHE A 43 -2.26 3.87 19.73
CA PHE A 43 -3.62 4.04 20.22
C PHE A 43 -4.51 5.09 19.51
N PHE A 44 -4.06 5.67 18.38
CA PHE A 44 -4.87 6.65 17.65
C PHE A 44 -5.95 6.04 16.76
N TRP A 45 -5.84 4.75 16.46
CA TRP A 45 -6.83 3.97 15.75
C TRP A 45 -7.46 2.95 16.69
N PHE A 46 -8.62 2.39 16.32
CA PHE A 46 -9.33 1.41 17.14
C PHE A 46 -8.47 0.18 17.44
N CYS A 47 -7.77 0.18 18.58
CA CYS A 47 -6.98 -0.95 19.06
C CYS A 47 -7.68 -1.68 20.18
N HIS A 48 -7.70 -3.02 20.08
CA HIS A 48 -8.06 -3.85 21.20
C HIS A 48 -6.91 -3.91 22.22
N PRO A 49 -7.13 -3.85 23.55
CA PRO A 49 -6.06 -3.90 24.56
C PRO A 49 -5.09 -5.08 24.46
N ARG A 50 -5.49 -6.19 23.82
CA ARG A 50 -4.63 -7.35 23.57
C ARG A 50 -3.64 -7.14 22.41
N GLU A 51 -4.07 -6.47 21.36
CA GLU A 51 -3.25 -6.15 20.17
C GLU A 51 -2.16 -5.12 20.49
N TYR A 52 -2.38 -4.33 21.51
CA TYR A 52 -1.48 -3.33 22.04
C TYR A 52 -0.13 -3.91 22.53
N ARG A 53 -0.13 -5.14 23.04
CA ARG A 53 1.09 -5.80 23.56
C ARG A 53 2.04 -6.27 22.48
N ASP A 54 1.51 -6.50 21.27
CA ASP A 54 2.25 -7.02 20.13
C ASP A 54 2.70 -5.89 19.18
N ALA A 55 2.46 -4.63 19.56
CA ALA A 55 2.91 -3.47 18.81
C ALA A 55 4.43 -3.54 18.58
N PHE A 56 4.84 -3.11 17.40
CA PHE A 56 6.24 -3.01 16.99
C PHE A 56 7.09 -2.34 18.08
N ARG A 57 8.08 -3.05 18.60
CA ARG A 57 9.05 -2.57 19.60
C ARG A 57 10.45 -2.60 18.99
N PRO A 58 10.91 -1.52 18.33
CA PRO A 58 12.24 -1.49 17.76
C PRO A 58 13.30 -1.55 18.87
N SER A 59 14.28 -2.41 18.69
CA SER A 59 15.46 -2.46 19.55
C SER A 59 16.44 -1.34 19.14
N HIS A 60 16.15 -0.11 19.56
CA HIS A 60 17.00 1.05 19.28
C HIS A 60 16.98 1.99 20.51
N PRO A 61 18.13 2.52 20.96
CA PRO A 61 18.23 3.29 22.20
C PRO A 61 17.43 4.60 22.19
N HIS A 62 17.16 5.16 21.02
CA HIS A 62 16.38 6.40 20.84
C HIS A 62 14.89 6.14 20.56
N PHE A 63 14.46 4.87 20.57
CA PHE A 63 13.09 4.48 20.23
C PHE A 63 12.37 3.92 21.44
N ARG A 64 11.18 4.42 21.71
CA ARG A 64 10.32 3.91 22.77
C ARG A 64 8.87 3.82 22.30
N VAL A 65 8.17 2.81 22.77
CA VAL A 65 6.71 2.77 22.65
C VAL A 65 6.12 3.45 23.88
N HIS A 66 5.15 4.33 23.64
CA HIS A 66 4.42 4.98 24.73
C HIS A 66 3.42 3.98 25.31
N ASP A 67 3.85 3.32 26.36
CA ASP A 67 3.05 2.29 27.04
C ASP A 67 2.05 2.99 27.98
N LEU A 68 0.83 3.17 27.48
CA LEU A 68 -0.28 3.62 28.30
C LEU A 68 -0.96 2.38 28.85
N ASN A 69 -0.80 2.13 30.13
CA ASN A 69 -1.49 1.04 30.84
C ASN A 69 -3.00 1.37 31.03
N ARG A 70 -3.69 1.75 29.92
CA ARG A 70 -5.06 2.26 29.90
C ARG A 70 -5.82 1.73 28.68
N SER A 71 -7.14 1.60 28.81
CA SER A 71 -7.99 1.21 27.68
C SER A 71 -8.11 2.34 26.65
N PHE A 72 -8.35 1.99 25.40
CA PHE A 72 -8.66 2.97 24.34
C PHE A 72 -9.86 3.86 24.70
N GLU A 73 -10.88 3.31 25.33
CA GLU A 73 -12.08 4.06 25.76
C GLU A 73 -11.72 5.13 26.80
N ASP A 74 -10.87 4.80 27.76
CA ASP A 74 -10.35 5.73 28.76
C ASP A 74 -9.54 6.89 28.10
N LEU A 75 -8.76 6.59 27.07
CA LEU A 75 -8.03 7.57 26.28
C LEU A 75 -8.95 8.47 25.45
N ARG A 76 -9.99 7.91 24.84
CA ARG A 76 -10.96 8.63 24.02
C ARG A 76 -11.78 9.61 24.86
N GLN A 77 -12.21 9.20 26.04
CA GLN A 77 -12.95 10.06 26.97
C GLN A 77 -12.07 11.22 27.47
N ARG A 78 -10.82 10.96 27.79
CA ARG A 78 -9.86 11.99 28.24
C ARG A 78 -9.46 12.94 27.11
N TRP A 79 -9.37 12.44 25.89
CA TRP A 79 -9.11 13.23 24.69
C TRP A 79 -10.27 14.19 24.35
N SER A 80 -11.50 13.82 24.67
CA SER A 80 -12.68 14.64 24.43
C SER A 80 -12.95 15.74 25.45
N GLY A 81 -12.00 16.00 26.37
CA GLY A 81 -12.04 17.19 27.23
C GLY A 81 -12.29 16.94 28.72
N GLN A 82 -12.33 15.67 29.14
CA GLN A 82 -12.48 15.33 30.56
C GLN A 82 -11.21 14.63 31.08
N GLY A 83 -10.20 15.37 31.51
CA GLY A 83 -8.99 14.81 32.11
C GLY A 83 -7.68 15.41 31.60
N LEU A 84 -6.66 14.58 31.29
CA LEU A 84 -5.36 15.02 30.80
C LEU A 84 -5.47 15.78 29.48
N THR A 85 -4.72 16.86 29.34
CA THR A 85 -4.59 17.54 28.07
C THR A 85 -3.91 16.63 27.03
N PRO A 86 -4.18 16.78 25.74
CA PRO A 86 -3.47 16.03 24.70
C PRO A 86 -1.95 16.11 24.83
N ARG A 87 -1.41 17.23 25.28
CA ARG A 87 0.02 17.42 25.50
C ARG A 87 0.56 16.56 26.65
N GLU A 88 -0.17 16.45 27.75
CA GLU A 88 0.21 15.59 28.87
C GLU A 88 0.15 14.10 28.46
N LEU A 89 -0.81 13.75 27.61
CA LEU A 89 -0.95 12.40 27.09
C LEU A 89 0.23 12.00 26.19
N LEU A 90 0.67 12.89 25.30
CA LEU A 90 1.76 12.62 24.36
C LEU A 90 3.15 12.78 25.02
N GLY A 91 3.23 13.49 26.12
CA GLY A 91 4.50 13.82 26.76
C GLY A 91 5.33 14.84 25.95
N PRO A 92 6.63 14.91 26.20
CA PRO A 92 7.47 16.00 25.71
C PRO A 92 7.94 15.76 24.25
N ILE A 93 7.02 15.73 23.27
CA ILE A 93 7.35 15.72 21.85
C ILE A 93 7.25 17.13 21.24
N GLU A 94 8.00 17.36 20.17
CA GLU A 94 8.06 18.63 19.43
C GLU A 94 7.28 18.51 18.11
N LEU A 95 7.22 17.30 17.56
CA LEU A 95 6.50 16.98 16.33
C LEU A 95 5.75 15.67 16.49
N LEU A 96 4.54 15.61 15.94
CA LEU A 96 3.74 14.39 15.80
C LEU A 96 3.56 14.07 14.32
N HIS A 97 3.90 12.84 13.91
CA HIS A 97 3.61 12.33 12.58
C HIS A 97 2.49 11.28 12.64
N SER A 98 1.44 11.49 11.87
CA SER A 98 0.39 10.50 11.63
C SER A 98 0.49 9.97 10.20
N PRO A 99 1.05 8.78 10.01
CA PRO A 99 1.14 8.15 8.69
C PRO A 99 -0.17 7.47 8.28
N GLY A 100 -1.27 7.66 8.97
CA GLY A 100 -2.56 7.00 8.72
C GLY A 100 -3.77 7.93 8.66
N TYR A 101 -3.64 9.16 8.19
CA TYR A 101 -4.66 10.22 8.13
C TYR A 101 -5.08 10.81 9.49
N THR A 102 -4.97 10.07 10.55
CA THR A 102 -5.52 10.42 11.87
C THR A 102 -4.44 10.97 12.78
N ALA A 103 -4.43 12.27 13.02
CA ALA A 103 -3.66 12.82 14.12
C ALA A 103 -4.45 13.88 14.87
N PRO A 104 -4.32 13.92 16.20
CA PRO A 104 -4.86 15.00 16.95
C PRO A 104 -4.00 16.26 16.70
N TYR A 105 -4.68 17.39 16.55
CA TYR A 105 -4.00 18.68 16.63
C TYR A 105 -3.72 19.03 18.09
N VAL A 106 -2.47 19.32 18.40
CA VAL A 106 -2.04 19.73 19.73
C VAL A 106 -1.30 21.07 19.62
N PRO A 107 -1.81 22.17 20.20
CA PRO A 107 -1.14 23.46 20.16
C PRO A 107 0.30 23.38 20.66
N GLY A 108 1.24 23.97 19.89
CA GLY A 108 2.66 23.98 20.21
C GLY A 108 3.41 22.66 19.92
N ILE A 109 2.77 21.70 19.24
CA ILE A 109 3.41 20.52 18.66
C ILE A 109 3.23 20.60 17.14
N LYS A 110 4.32 20.45 16.39
CA LYS A 110 4.27 20.41 14.92
C LYS A 110 3.56 19.15 14.46
N LEU A 111 2.78 19.24 13.38
CA LEU A 111 1.98 18.13 12.86
C LEU A 111 2.39 17.77 11.43
N CYS A 112 2.84 16.54 11.24
CA CYS A 112 3.00 15.90 9.92
C CYS A 112 1.91 14.86 9.71
N VAL A 113 1.33 14.80 8.50
CA VAL A 113 0.31 13.80 8.14
C VAL A 113 0.67 13.18 6.80
N THR A 114 0.58 11.86 6.67
CA THR A 114 0.66 11.21 5.37
C THR A 114 -0.74 11.02 4.79
N ILE A 115 -0.93 11.47 3.56
CA ILE A 115 -2.11 11.21 2.73
C ILE A 115 -1.70 10.23 1.63
N HIS A 116 -2.20 8.99 1.73
CA HIS A 116 -1.81 7.91 0.82
C HIS A 116 -2.48 8.01 -0.54
N ASP A 117 -3.73 8.43 -0.60
CA ASP A 117 -4.47 8.66 -1.84
C ASP A 117 -5.61 9.67 -1.66
N MET A 118 -6.22 10.06 -2.77
CA MET A 118 -7.38 10.95 -2.80
C MET A 118 -8.60 10.30 -3.49
N SER A 119 -8.63 8.98 -3.59
CA SER A 119 -9.68 8.22 -4.28
C SER A 119 -11.08 8.47 -3.70
N PHE A 120 -11.19 8.76 -2.41
CA PHE A 120 -12.45 9.11 -1.74
C PHE A 120 -13.08 10.41 -2.25
N LEU A 121 -12.30 11.30 -2.89
CA LEU A 121 -12.77 12.53 -3.56
C LEU A 121 -12.85 12.36 -5.08
N THR A 122 -11.82 11.78 -5.68
CA THR A 122 -11.73 11.65 -7.15
C THR A 122 -12.65 10.57 -7.69
N HIS A 123 -12.87 9.50 -6.92
CA HIS A 123 -13.67 8.32 -7.27
C HIS A 123 -14.58 7.88 -6.10
N PRO A 124 -15.51 8.74 -5.64
CA PRO A 124 -16.29 8.49 -4.43
C PRO A 124 -17.11 7.20 -4.48
N HIS A 125 -17.50 6.74 -5.67
CA HIS A 125 -18.27 5.53 -5.88
C HIS A 125 -17.50 4.22 -5.53
N PHE A 126 -16.19 4.26 -5.44
CA PHE A 126 -15.39 3.11 -5.01
C PHE A 126 -15.48 2.82 -3.51
N HIS A 127 -15.89 3.81 -2.72
CA HIS A 127 -15.90 3.73 -1.27
C HIS A 127 -17.29 3.44 -0.69
N THR A 128 -17.33 2.95 0.53
CA THR A 128 -18.52 3.07 1.37
C THR A 128 -18.65 4.53 1.81
N GLU A 129 -19.88 4.98 2.06
CA GLU A 129 -20.11 6.38 2.47
C GLU A 129 -19.39 6.71 3.79
N GLU A 130 -19.38 5.76 4.74
CA GLU A 130 -18.68 5.92 6.01
C GLU A 130 -17.18 6.14 5.82
N ASN A 131 -16.52 5.26 5.02
CA ASN A 131 -15.09 5.39 4.73
C ASN A 131 -14.77 6.67 3.97
N ARG A 132 -15.61 7.04 2.99
CA ARG A 132 -15.47 8.26 2.22
C ARG A 132 -15.52 9.50 3.11
N GLN A 133 -16.54 9.59 3.99
CA GLN A 133 -16.69 10.71 4.92
C GLN A 133 -15.52 10.79 5.90
N PHE A 134 -15.11 9.65 6.45
CA PHE A 134 -13.95 9.59 7.33
C PHE A 134 -12.70 10.15 6.65
N CYS A 135 -12.31 9.61 5.49
CA CYS A 135 -11.11 10.06 4.77
C CYS A 135 -11.20 11.54 4.38
N MET A 136 -12.39 12.01 3.94
CA MET A 136 -12.60 13.41 3.58
C MET A 136 -12.39 14.33 4.78
N VAL A 137 -13.04 14.05 5.90
CA VAL A 137 -12.94 14.88 7.12
C VAL A 137 -11.50 14.94 7.63
N GLN A 138 -10.81 13.79 7.66
CA GLN A 138 -9.42 13.75 8.15
C GLN A 138 -8.45 14.46 7.19
N SER A 139 -8.62 14.29 5.89
CA SER A 139 -7.76 14.97 4.89
C SER A 139 -7.99 16.48 4.87
N MET A 140 -9.24 16.95 4.98
CA MET A 140 -9.53 18.39 5.12
C MET A 140 -8.93 18.97 6.41
N ARG A 141 -8.98 18.21 7.49
CA ARG A 141 -8.35 18.60 8.76
C ARG A 141 -6.84 18.68 8.62
N ALA A 142 -6.20 17.67 7.99
CA ALA A 142 -4.78 17.67 7.70
C ALA A 142 -4.37 18.88 6.84
N ALA A 143 -5.10 19.14 5.75
CA ALA A 143 -4.86 20.28 4.87
C ALA A 143 -4.87 21.63 5.63
N ARG A 144 -5.76 21.76 6.62
CA ARG A 144 -5.89 22.97 7.43
C ARG A 144 -4.82 23.10 8.52
N LEU A 145 -4.46 22.01 9.19
CA LEU A 145 -3.75 22.03 10.47
C LEU A 145 -2.31 21.51 10.41
N ALA A 146 -1.96 20.66 9.42
CA ALA A 146 -0.63 20.08 9.35
C ALA A 146 0.42 21.10 8.89
N ASP A 147 1.58 21.10 9.52
CA ASP A 147 2.76 21.85 9.09
C ASP A 147 3.36 21.24 7.81
N ALA A 148 3.28 19.91 7.66
CA ALA A 148 3.67 19.19 6.45
C ALA A 148 2.70 18.06 6.12
N ILE A 149 2.45 17.85 4.83
CA ILE A 149 1.71 16.70 4.30
C ILE A 149 2.65 15.90 3.41
N LEU A 150 2.82 14.63 3.76
CA LEU A 150 3.59 13.66 3.00
C LEU A 150 2.62 12.92 2.06
N CYS A 151 3.05 12.71 0.82
CA CYS A 151 2.29 11.96 -0.18
C CYS A 151 3.19 10.85 -0.74
N ASP A 152 2.63 9.68 -0.97
CA ASP A 152 3.42 8.53 -1.45
C ASP A 152 3.87 8.71 -2.91
N SER A 153 3.23 9.62 -3.66
CA SER A 153 3.46 9.85 -5.07
C SER A 153 3.25 11.32 -5.46
N GLN A 154 3.81 11.74 -6.59
CA GLN A 154 3.55 13.04 -7.16
C GLN A 154 2.08 13.18 -7.56
N ALA A 155 1.47 12.12 -8.11
CA ALA A 155 0.04 12.11 -8.45
C ALA A 155 -0.84 12.40 -7.22
N THR A 156 -0.54 11.78 -6.07
CA THR A 156 -1.26 12.08 -4.81
C THR A 156 -1.00 13.52 -4.35
N ALA A 157 0.22 14.02 -4.45
CA ALA A 157 0.54 15.41 -4.08
C ALA A 157 -0.21 16.43 -4.97
N ASP A 158 -0.31 16.16 -6.27
CA ASP A 158 -1.04 16.99 -7.22
C ASP A 158 -2.55 16.99 -6.90
N ASP A 159 -3.11 15.83 -6.56
CA ASP A 159 -4.51 15.71 -6.14
C ASP A 159 -4.76 16.46 -4.81
N VAL A 160 -3.89 16.32 -3.81
CA VAL A 160 -3.98 17.07 -2.55
C VAL A 160 -3.93 18.58 -2.80
N ARG A 161 -3.02 19.04 -3.66
CA ARG A 161 -2.95 20.45 -4.06
C ARG A 161 -4.23 20.90 -4.74
N ARG A 162 -4.72 20.12 -5.69
CA ARG A 162 -5.89 20.45 -6.54
C ARG A 162 -7.19 20.51 -5.74
N TYR A 163 -7.42 19.52 -4.89
CA TYR A 163 -8.71 19.33 -4.23
C TYR A 163 -8.77 19.88 -2.80
N LEU A 164 -7.64 19.95 -2.12
CA LEU A 164 -7.56 20.48 -0.75
C LEU A 164 -6.86 21.84 -0.66
N HIS A 165 -6.40 22.38 -1.79
CA HIS A 165 -5.74 23.70 -1.91
C HIS A 165 -4.54 23.88 -0.98
N VAL A 166 -3.82 22.78 -0.71
CA VAL A 166 -2.60 22.83 0.12
C VAL A 166 -1.48 23.46 -0.70
N PRO A 167 -0.76 24.46 -0.14
CA PRO A 167 0.36 25.10 -0.81
C PRO A 167 1.56 24.16 -0.96
N LEU A 168 2.35 24.35 -2.02
CA LEU A 168 3.46 23.45 -2.39
C LEU A 168 4.53 23.32 -1.30
N GLU A 169 4.78 24.38 -0.56
CA GLU A 169 5.78 24.40 0.52
C GLU A 169 5.44 23.46 1.69
N ARG A 170 4.19 23.00 1.79
CA ARG A 170 3.75 22.01 2.78
C ARG A 170 3.57 20.61 2.21
N LEU A 171 3.79 20.40 0.90
CA LEU A 171 3.64 19.11 0.24
C LEU A 171 5.00 18.47 -0.02
N PHE A 172 5.14 17.21 0.36
CA PHE A 172 6.37 16.45 0.20
C PHE A 172 6.06 15.06 -0.37
N VAL A 173 6.75 14.70 -1.45
CA VAL A 173 6.63 13.36 -2.03
C VAL A 173 7.63 12.44 -1.35
N VAL A 174 7.11 11.41 -0.69
CA VAL A 174 7.89 10.44 0.10
C VAL A 174 7.45 9.03 -0.30
N PRO A 175 8.02 8.46 -1.38
CA PRO A 175 7.57 7.19 -1.91
C PRO A 175 7.90 6.03 -0.98
N GLY A 176 7.03 5.00 -1.01
CA GLY A 176 7.30 3.70 -0.38
C GLY A 176 8.21 2.83 -1.24
N ALA A 177 8.47 1.60 -0.78
CA ALA A 177 9.27 0.60 -1.48
C ALA A 177 8.71 -0.81 -1.27
N ALA A 178 9.16 -1.78 -2.07
CA ALA A 178 8.95 -3.19 -1.76
C ALA A 178 9.71 -3.58 -0.48
N GLY A 179 9.14 -4.50 0.29
CA GLY A 179 9.83 -5.06 1.45
C GLY A 179 11.05 -5.92 1.03
N PRO A 180 12.07 -6.09 1.88
CA PRO A 180 13.28 -6.86 1.55
C PRO A 180 13.02 -8.35 1.31
N GLU A 181 11.89 -8.89 1.73
CA GLU A 181 11.43 -10.24 1.45
C GLU A 181 11.06 -10.44 -0.03
N PHE A 182 10.60 -9.40 -0.73
CA PHE A 182 10.26 -9.45 -2.16
C PHE A 182 11.53 -9.44 -2.99
N ARG A 183 11.97 -10.63 -3.39
CA ARG A 183 13.19 -10.85 -4.15
C ARG A 183 13.06 -12.07 -5.06
N ARG A 184 14.00 -12.18 -5.98
CA ARG A 184 14.11 -13.40 -6.80
C ARG A 184 14.41 -14.62 -5.95
N LEU A 185 13.65 -15.68 -6.19
CA LEU A 185 13.88 -17.01 -5.63
C LEU A 185 14.59 -17.89 -6.67
N THR A 186 15.51 -18.74 -6.21
CA THR A 186 16.28 -19.67 -7.04
C THR A 186 15.94 -21.14 -6.78
N ASP A 187 15.30 -21.44 -5.65
CA ASP A 187 14.90 -22.80 -5.29
C ASP A 187 13.60 -23.20 -5.98
N ALA A 188 13.76 -23.84 -7.14
CA ALA A 188 12.63 -24.33 -7.94
C ALA A 188 11.78 -25.39 -7.20
N ARG A 189 12.39 -26.17 -6.29
CA ARG A 189 11.64 -27.21 -5.52
C ARG A 189 10.75 -26.56 -4.48
N ALA A 190 11.26 -25.57 -3.75
CA ALA A 190 10.48 -24.80 -2.78
C ALA A 190 9.32 -24.05 -3.46
N ILE A 191 9.57 -23.46 -4.64
CA ILE A 191 8.53 -22.83 -5.45
C ILE A 191 7.45 -23.82 -5.82
N ALA A 192 7.82 -24.97 -6.41
CA ALA A 192 6.87 -25.99 -6.84
C ALA A 192 6.04 -26.56 -5.67
N ALA A 193 6.67 -26.81 -4.52
CA ALA A 193 5.99 -27.30 -3.31
C ALA A 193 4.94 -26.30 -2.79
N THR A 194 5.27 -25.01 -2.80
CA THR A 194 4.32 -23.95 -2.38
C THR A 194 3.15 -23.84 -3.36
N LEU A 195 3.40 -23.83 -4.67
CA LEU A 195 2.36 -23.78 -5.68
C LEU A 195 1.43 -24.99 -5.57
N PHE A 196 1.99 -26.19 -5.39
CA PHE A 196 1.20 -27.42 -5.18
C PHE A 196 0.29 -27.33 -3.94
N ARG A 197 0.81 -26.81 -2.82
CA ARG A 197 0.03 -26.58 -1.59
C ARG A 197 -1.10 -25.57 -1.81
N LEU A 198 -0.89 -24.55 -2.66
CA LEU A 198 -1.90 -23.56 -3.03
C LEU A 198 -2.87 -24.07 -4.12
N GLY A 199 -2.71 -25.32 -4.59
CA GLY A 199 -3.53 -25.91 -5.65
C GLY A 199 -3.28 -25.32 -7.04
N ILE A 200 -2.09 -24.74 -7.27
CA ILE A 200 -1.69 -24.14 -8.54
C ILE A 200 -0.74 -25.11 -9.25
N THR A 201 -1.23 -25.79 -10.28
CA THR A 201 -0.47 -26.80 -11.03
C THR A 201 -0.17 -26.37 -12.46
N GLU A 202 -0.69 -25.23 -12.88
CA GLU A 202 -0.62 -24.72 -14.25
C GLU A 202 0.08 -23.36 -14.28
N ASN A 203 0.39 -22.87 -15.48
CA ASN A 203 0.80 -21.48 -15.65
C ASN A 203 -0.32 -20.54 -15.21
N PHE A 204 0.05 -19.38 -14.70
CA PHE A 204 -0.95 -18.44 -14.22
C PHE A 204 -0.58 -16.97 -14.40
N LEU A 205 -1.60 -16.15 -14.58
CA LEU A 205 -1.58 -14.71 -14.37
C LEU A 205 -1.89 -14.43 -12.90
N LEU A 206 -1.25 -13.44 -12.33
CA LEU A 206 -1.42 -13.08 -10.92
C LEU A 206 -2.01 -11.68 -10.80
N PHE A 207 -3.01 -11.55 -9.94
CA PHE A 207 -3.48 -10.30 -9.38
C PHE A 207 -3.30 -10.34 -7.85
N VAL A 208 -2.87 -9.22 -7.25
CA VAL A 208 -2.72 -9.09 -5.80
C VAL A 208 -3.40 -7.82 -5.30
N GLY A 209 -4.28 -7.95 -4.33
CA GLY A 209 -4.97 -6.83 -3.69
C GLY A 209 -6.35 -7.20 -3.18
N THR A 210 -6.91 -6.34 -2.34
CA THR A 210 -8.29 -6.46 -1.87
C THR A 210 -9.26 -6.48 -3.05
N VAL A 211 -10.24 -7.38 -3.01
CA VAL A 211 -11.30 -7.46 -4.04
C VAL A 211 -12.28 -6.31 -3.82
N GLU A 212 -12.04 -5.19 -4.51
CA GLU A 212 -12.80 -3.95 -4.41
C GLU A 212 -12.94 -3.27 -5.80
N PRO A 213 -13.92 -2.36 -6.02
CA PRO A 213 -14.17 -1.78 -7.34
C PRO A 213 -12.97 -1.06 -7.96
N ARG A 214 -12.17 -0.37 -7.16
CA ARG A 214 -10.99 0.39 -7.59
C ARG A 214 -9.95 -0.47 -8.31
N LYS A 215 -9.88 -1.75 -7.96
CA LYS A 215 -8.93 -2.73 -8.51
C LYS A 215 -9.32 -3.27 -9.88
N ASN A 216 -10.54 -2.97 -10.34
CA ASN A 216 -10.99 -3.25 -11.71
C ASN A 216 -10.91 -4.74 -12.12
N LEU A 217 -11.20 -5.63 -11.17
CA LEU A 217 -11.14 -7.08 -11.42
C LEU A 217 -12.17 -7.54 -12.46
N ALA A 218 -13.30 -6.86 -12.60
CA ALA A 218 -14.29 -7.21 -13.62
C ALA A 218 -13.71 -7.11 -15.04
N THR A 219 -12.97 -6.04 -15.35
CA THR A 219 -12.26 -5.88 -16.63
C THR A 219 -11.18 -6.93 -16.82
N LEU A 220 -10.42 -7.27 -15.76
CA LEU A 220 -9.41 -8.31 -15.81
C LEU A 220 -10.02 -9.69 -16.13
N ILE A 221 -11.13 -10.04 -15.47
CA ILE A 221 -11.84 -11.31 -15.69
C ILE A 221 -12.40 -11.37 -17.13
N GLU A 222 -12.94 -10.27 -17.65
CA GLU A 222 -13.41 -10.17 -19.02
C GLU A 222 -12.27 -10.38 -20.03
N ALA A 223 -11.15 -9.68 -19.85
CA ALA A 223 -9.97 -9.82 -20.69
C ALA A 223 -9.44 -11.27 -20.64
N PHE A 224 -9.35 -11.85 -19.44
CA PHE A 224 -8.91 -13.23 -19.24
C PHE A 224 -9.83 -14.24 -19.94
N ALA A 225 -11.15 -14.06 -19.89
CA ALA A 225 -12.11 -14.90 -20.62
C ALA A 225 -11.87 -14.89 -22.13
N ARG A 226 -11.53 -13.72 -22.68
CA ARG A 226 -11.25 -13.57 -24.12
C ARG A 226 -9.93 -14.21 -24.51
N VAL A 227 -8.90 -14.07 -23.69
CA VAL A 227 -7.60 -14.73 -23.87
C VAL A 227 -7.75 -16.23 -23.86
N THR A 228 -8.47 -16.83 -22.89
CA THR A 228 -8.63 -18.27 -22.77
C THR A 228 -9.48 -18.89 -23.87
N LYS A 229 -10.50 -18.18 -24.37
CA LYS A 229 -11.30 -18.63 -25.52
C LYS A 229 -10.53 -18.62 -26.83
N GLY A 230 -9.56 -17.73 -26.97
CA GLY A 230 -8.73 -17.59 -28.18
C GLY A 230 -7.50 -18.51 -28.21
N THR A 231 -7.17 -19.14 -27.09
CA THR A 231 -5.98 -20.00 -26.97
C THR A 231 -6.34 -21.37 -26.38
N GLN A 232 -5.71 -22.43 -26.86
CA GLN A 232 -5.86 -23.78 -26.27
C GLN A 232 -4.92 -23.99 -25.06
N ARG A 233 -4.50 -22.89 -24.39
CA ARG A 233 -3.54 -22.95 -23.29
C ARG A 233 -4.26 -23.01 -21.95
N PRO A 234 -3.92 -23.95 -21.09
CA PRO A 234 -4.41 -23.97 -19.71
C PRO A 234 -3.67 -22.90 -18.92
N GLU A 235 -4.23 -21.71 -18.82
CA GLU A 235 -3.75 -20.66 -17.94
C GLU A 235 -4.77 -20.48 -16.80
N LEU A 236 -4.27 -20.17 -15.60
CA LEU A 236 -5.12 -19.78 -14.48
C LEU A 236 -5.03 -18.26 -14.27
N LEU A 237 -6.10 -17.66 -13.80
CA LEU A 237 -6.07 -16.35 -13.17
C LEU A 237 -6.10 -16.54 -11.65
N VAL A 238 -5.00 -16.26 -10.99
CA VAL A 238 -4.87 -16.34 -9.53
C VAL A 238 -5.08 -14.96 -8.95
N ILE A 239 -6.04 -14.84 -8.04
CA ILE A 239 -6.39 -13.62 -7.33
C ILE A 239 -6.07 -13.82 -5.85
N ALA A 240 -5.02 -13.14 -5.36
CA ALA A 240 -4.59 -13.17 -3.98
C ALA A 240 -4.93 -11.86 -3.27
N GLY A 241 -5.62 -11.94 -2.14
CA GLY A 241 -6.04 -10.80 -1.32
C GLY A 241 -7.38 -11.00 -0.65
N GLY A 242 -7.64 -10.22 0.37
CA GLY A 242 -8.87 -10.33 1.14
C GLY A 242 -10.11 -9.85 0.40
N THR A 243 -11.26 -10.28 0.90
CA THR A 243 -12.58 -9.80 0.44
C THR A 243 -12.80 -8.38 0.93
N GLY A 244 -13.02 -7.46 0.01
CA GLY A 244 -13.34 -6.07 0.29
C GLY A 244 -14.85 -5.81 0.28
N TRP A 245 -15.24 -4.65 -0.23
CA TRP A 245 -16.62 -4.19 -0.32
C TRP A 245 -17.07 -4.05 -1.78
N LYS A 246 -18.39 -4.12 -2.04
CA LYS A 246 -18.98 -3.98 -3.39
C LYS A 246 -18.34 -4.95 -4.40
N ASN A 247 -18.09 -6.18 -4.00
CA ASN A 247 -17.33 -7.17 -4.78
C ASN A 247 -18.20 -8.26 -5.41
N ASP A 248 -19.50 -8.28 -5.17
CA ASP A 248 -20.43 -9.31 -5.68
C ASP A 248 -20.32 -9.46 -7.21
N GLN A 249 -20.21 -8.35 -7.92
CA GLN A 249 -20.09 -8.30 -9.38
C GLN A 249 -18.86 -9.06 -9.90
N VAL A 250 -17.77 -9.15 -9.11
CA VAL A 250 -16.55 -9.87 -9.49
C VAL A 250 -16.85 -11.38 -9.55
N TYR A 251 -17.50 -11.90 -8.52
CA TYR A 251 -17.86 -13.31 -8.45
C TYR A 251 -18.97 -13.70 -9.44
N GLU A 252 -19.95 -12.81 -9.63
CA GLU A 252 -21.00 -12.97 -10.64
C GLU A 252 -20.40 -13.05 -12.04
N ARG A 253 -19.43 -12.18 -12.37
CA ARG A 253 -18.77 -12.18 -13.67
C ARG A 253 -18.01 -13.46 -13.96
N VAL A 254 -17.36 -14.07 -12.97
CA VAL A 254 -16.71 -15.40 -13.10
C VAL A 254 -17.74 -16.45 -13.47
N ARG A 255 -18.91 -16.46 -12.81
CA ARG A 255 -20.01 -17.44 -13.09
C ARG A 255 -20.62 -17.21 -14.47
N GLU A 256 -20.95 -15.99 -14.84
CA GLU A 256 -21.52 -15.63 -16.16
C GLU A 256 -20.62 -16.09 -17.31
N LEU A 257 -19.31 -15.93 -17.13
CA LEU A 257 -18.32 -16.31 -18.14
C LEU A 257 -17.89 -17.78 -18.06
N ARG A 258 -18.41 -18.54 -17.08
CA ARG A 258 -18.10 -19.97 -16.83
C ARG A 258 -16.60 -20.21 -16.60
N LEU A 259 -16.00 -19.38 -15.77
CA LEU A 259 -14.55 -19.39 -15.47
C LEU A 259 -14.20 -20.00 -14.11
N GLU A 260 -15.14 -20.66 -13.42
CA GLU A 260 -14.94 -21.19 -12.06
C GLU A 260 -13.76 -22.18 -11.97
N ALA A 261 -13.47 -22.90 -13.05
CA ALA A 261 -12.33 -23.80 -13.12
C ALA A 261 -11.00 -23.08 -13.39
N ALA A 262 -11.03 -21.90 -14.01
CA ALA A 262 -9.85 -21.16 -14.46
C ALA A 262 -9.48 -19.94 -13.59
N VAL A 263 -10.38 -19.49 -12.71
CA VAL A 263 -10.13 -18.38 -11.78
C VAL A 263 -10.03 -18.92 -10.36
N ARG A 264 -8.92 -18.62 -9.66
CA ARG A 264 -8.65 -19.05 -8.30
C ARG A 264 -8.59 -17.85 -7.36
N PHE A 265 -9.53 -17.75 -6.44
CA PHE A 265 -9.48 -16.79 -5.33
C PHE A 265 -8.80 -17.46 -4.14
N LEU A 266 -7.59 -17.01 -3.79
CA LEU A 266 -6.84 -17.57 -2.67
C LEU A 266 -7.19 -16.92 -1.32
N GLY A 267 -7.92 -15.81 -1.34
CA GLY A 267 -8.09 -15.00 -0.14
C GLY A 267 -6.76 -14.39 0.33
N TYR A 268 -6.66 -14.12 1.62
CA TYR A 268 -5.42 -13.64 2.21
C TYR A 268 -4.35 -14.74 2.18
N VAL A 269 -3.16 -14.38 1.69
CA VAL A 269 -1.99 -15.27 1.64
C VAL A 269 -0.86 -14.69 2.49
N THR A 270 0.04 -15.54 2.99
CA THR A 270 1.23 -15.08 3.73
C THR A 270 2.19 -14.34 2.81
N VAL A 271 3.09 -13.55 3.38
CA VAL A 271 4.12 -12.84 2.59
C VAL A 271 5.03 -13.83 1.87
N GLU A 272 5.37 -14.95 2.49
CA GLU A 272 6.18 -16.03 1.93
C GLU A 272 5.51 -16.63 0.68
N ASP A 273 4.21 -16.92 0.77
CA ASP A 273 3.43 -17.43 -0.35
C ASP A 273 3.32 -16.39 -1.47
N LEU A 274 3.12 -15.13 -1.10
CA LEU A 274 3.02 -14.04 -2.05
C LEU A 274 4.32 -13.85 -2.85
N VAL A 275 5.48 -13.95 -2.18
CA VAL A 275 6.79 -13.92 -2.85
C VAL A 275 6.91 -15.05 -3.87
N VAL A 276 6.46 -16.27 -3.53
CA VAL A 276 6.45 -17.41 -4.47
C VAL A 276 5.53 -17.13 -5.65
N LEU A 277 4.32 -16.63 -5.41
CA LEU A 277 3.36 -16.31 -6.48
C LEU A 277 3.92 -15.29 -7.46
N TYR A 278 4.53 -14.19 -6.97
CA TYR A 278 5.19 -13.21 -7.84
C TYR A 278 6.36 -13.80 -8.64
N ASN A 279 7.15 -14.70 -8.04
CA ASN A 279 8.28 -15.32 -8.72
C ASN A 279 7.86 -16.31 -9.81
N ALA A 280 6.70 -16.95 -9.67
CA ALA A 280 6.23 -18.04 -10.52
C ALA A 280 5.24 -17.61 -11.60
N CYS A 281 4.54 -16.48 -11.45
CA CYS A 281 3.53 -16.05 -12.42
C CYS A 281 4.14 -15.73 -13.80
N ARG A 282 3.32 -15.93 -14.83
CA ARG A 282 3.66 -15.55 -16.21
C ARG A 282 3.64 -14.03 -16.39
N ALA A 283 2.68 -13.38 -15.75
CA ALA A 283 2.61 -11.93 -15.60
C ALA A 283 1.83 -11.56 -14.33
N PHE A 284 2.20 -10.45 -13.74
CA PHE A 284 1.42 -9.73 -12.75
C PHE A 284 0.58 -8.69 -13.46
N VAL A 285 -0.75 -8.78 -13.31
CA VAL A 285 -1.72 -7.91 -14.00
C VAL A 285 -2.47 -7.06 -12.98
N TYR A 286 -2.30 -5.74 -13.06
CA TYR A 286 -2.80 -4.80 -12.07
C TYR A 286 -3.52 -3.61 -12.71
N PRO A 287 -4.73 -3.81 -13.28
CA PRO A 287 -5.43 -2.81 -14.07
C PRO A 287 -6.24 -1.84 -13.21
N SER A 288 -5.70 -1.39 -12.08
CA SER A 288 -6.39 -0.52 -11.14
C SER A 288 -6.82 0.80 -11.80
N LEU A 289 -8.03 1.27 -11.46
CA LEU A 289 -8.58 2.53 -11.94
C LEU A 289 -7.96 3.75 -11.27
N TYR A 290 -7.40 3.56 -10.08
CA TYR A 290 -6.70 4.59 -9.32
C TYR A 290 -5.84 3.95 -8.22
N GLU A 291 -4.62 4.47 -8.00
CA GLU A 291 -3.74 4.09 -6.87
C GLU A 291 -3.06 5.33 -6.30
N GLY A 292 -2.83 5.33 -4.99
CA GLY A 292 -2.02 6.37 -4.36
C GLY A 292 -0.53 6.17 -4.57
N PHE A 293 -0.08 4.90 -4.72
CA PHE A 293 1.30 4.57 -5.05
C PHE A 293 1.39 3.33 -5.94
N GLY A 294 1.09 2.14 -5.42
CA GLY A 294 1.18 0.90 -6.19
C GLY A 294 2.28 -0.04 -5.67
N LEU A 295 2.37 -0.24 -4.36
CA LEU A 295 3.33 -1.19 -3.76
C LEU A 295 3.33 -2.57 -4.44
N PRO A 296 2.18 -3.20 -4.80
CA PRO A 296 2.18 -4.49 -5.47
C PRO A 296 2.94 -4.52 -6.80
N VAL A 297 3.02 -3.39 -7.51
CA VAL A 297 3.82 -3.26 -8.74
C VAL A 297 5.31 -3.39 -8.44
N LEU A 298 5.79 -2.70 -7.40
CA LEU A 298 7.20 -2.80 -6.97
C LEU A 298 7.53 -4.18 -6.40
N GLU A 299 6.62 -4.79 -5.65
CA GLU A 299 6.77 -6.14 -5.12
C GLU A 299 6.91 -7.17 -6.23
N ALA A 300 6.04 -7.09 -7.25
CA ALA A 300 6.09 -7.94 -8.43
C ALA A 300 7.42 -7.75 -9.19
N MET A 301 7.83 -6.49 -9.43
CA MET A 301 9.10 -6.18 -10.09
C MET A 301 10.31 -6.69 -9.30
N SER A 302 10.31 -6.55 -7.97
CA SER A 302 11.39 -7.05 -7.10
C SER A 302 11.52 -8.57 -7.13
N CYS A 303 10.41 -9.28 -7.34
CA CYS A 303 10.37 -10.71 -7.58
C CYS A 303 10.66 -11.10 -9.05
N GLY A 304 10.80 -10.13 -9.95
CA GLY A 304 11.06 -10.33 -11.38
C GLY A 304 9.84 -10.83 -12.16
N ALA A 305 8.62 -10.56 -11.71
CA ALA A 305 7.43 -10.76 -12.51
C ALA A 305 7.37 -9.75 -13.66
N PRO A 306 7.01 -10.15 -14.89
CA PRO A 306 6.59 -9.21 -15.92
C PRO A 306 5.31 -8.50 -15.47
N VAL A 307 5.25 -7.18 -15.63
CA VAL A 307 4.13 -6.38 -15.12
C VAL A 307 3.31 -5.77 -16.26
N ILE A 308 1.99 -5.92 -16.16
CA ILE A 308 0.98 -5.21 -16.94
C ILE A 308 0.16 -4.37 -15.95
N THR A 309 0.13 -3.05 -16.11
CA THR A 309 -0.60 -2.18 -15.20
C THR A 309 -1.20 -0.97 -15.91
N SER A 310 -1.93 -0.15 -15.17
CA SER A 310 -2.62 1.01 -15.73
C SER A 310 -1.69 2.20 -15.95
N GLY A 311 -1.96 2.97 -16.99
CA GLY A 311 -1.31 4.25 -17.29
C GLY A 311 -1.93 5.44 -16.56
N VAL A 312 -2.52 5.26 -15.35
CA VAL A 312 -3.24 6.31 -14.61
C VAL A 312 -2.71 6.48 -13.18
N SER A 313 -3.03 7.62 -12.58
CA SER A 313 -2.63 7.98 -11.21
C SER A 313 -1.11 7.83 -10.96
N SER A 314 -0.71 7.19 -9.88
CA SER A 314 0.70 6.98 -9.50
C SER A 314 1.40 5.85 -10.27
N LEU A 315 0.67 4.97 -10.95
CA LEU A 315 1.24 3.76 -11.56
C LEU A 315 2.30 4.05 -12.64
N PRO A 316 2.15 5.07 -13.51
CA PRO A 316 3.22 5.44 -14.45
C PRO A 316 4.52 5.89 -13.77
N GLU A 317 4.42 6.66 -12.68
CA GLU A 317 5.60 7.12 -11.96
C GLU A 317 6.27 5.99 -11.14
N VAL A 318 5.53 4.95 -10.75
CA VAL A 318 6.08 3.77 -10.09
C VAL A 318 6.70 2.82 -11.09
N ALA A 319 5.98 2.48 -12.15
CA ALA A 319 6.40 1.47 -13.12
C ALA A 319 7.45 1.98 -14.13
N GLY A 320 7.39 3.26 -14.53
CA GLY A 320 8.24 3.80 -15.59
C GLY A 320 8.06 3.01 -16.89
N ASP A 321 9.16 2.66 -17.53
CA ASP A 321 9.22 1.83 -18.75
C ASP A 321 9.37 0.33 -18.48
N ALA A 322 9.22 -0.09 -17.22
CA ALA A 322 9.42 -1.46 -16.78
C ALA A 322 8.13 -2.29 -16.75
N ALA A 323 7.01 -1.75 -17.23
CA ALA A 323 5.73 -2.42 -17.36
C ALA A 323 5.06 -2.08 -18.69
N LEU A 324 4.09 -2.89 -19.11
CA LEU A 324 3.13 -2.48 -20.13
C LEU A 324 2.06 -1.62 -19.46
N LEU A 325 1.99 -0.36 -19.86
CA LEU A 325 1.04 0.64 -19.36
C LEU A 325 -0.13 0.77 -20.34
N LEU A 326 -1.36 0.69 -19.83
CA LEU A 326 -2.58 0.77 -20.64
C LEU A 326 -3.68 1.59 -19.96
N ASP A 327 -4.68 2.01 -20.73
CA ASP A 327 -5.92 2.54 -20.15
C ASP A 327 -6.66 1.40 -19.43
N PRO A 328 -6.92 1.49 -18.13
CA PRO A 328 -7.62 0.42 -17.40
C PRO A 328 -9.07 0.17 -17.85
N ARG A 329 -9.64 1.06 -18.67
CA ARG A 329 -10.97 0.89 -19.26
C ARG A 329 -10.94 0.24 -20.64
N ASP A 330 -9.77 0.10 -21.23
CA ASP A 330 -9.59 -0.54 -22.54
C ASP A 330 -9.32 -2.06 -22.37
N THR A 331 -10.41 -2.83 -22.43
CA THR A 331 -10.34 -4.28 -22.34
C THR A 331 -9.58 -4.90 -23.51
N ASP A 332 -9.64 -4.32 -24.71
CA ASP A 332 -8.95 -4.82 -25.90
C ASP A 332 -7.43 -4.66 -25.72
N ALA A 333 -6.96 -3.50 -25.30
CA ALA A 333 -5.56 -3.27 -24.98
C ALA A 333 -5.06 -4.21 -23.86
N LEU A 334 -5.91 -4.52 -22.87
CA LEU A 334 -5.55 -5.48 -21.81
C LEU A 334 -5.42 -6.91 -22.35
N VAL A 335 -6.32 -7.34 -23.25
CA VAL A 335 -6.21 -8.63 -23.93
C VAL A 335 -4.93 -8.72 -24.74
N ASP A 336 -4.63 -7.71 -25.55
CA ASP A 336 -3.43 -7.66 -26.40
C ASP A 336 -2.15 -7.70 -25.56
N ALA A 337 -2.11 -6.94 -24.46
CA ALA A 337 -0.96 -6.93 -23.54
C ALA A 337 -0.76 -8.31 -22.87
N ILE A 338 -1.83 -8.97 -22.42
CA ILE A 338 -1.74 -10.30 -21.84
C ILE A 338 -1.24 -11.30 -22.90
N CYS A 339 -1.83 -11.32 -24.10
CA CYS A 339 -1.38 -12.20 -25.19
C CYS A 339 0.11 -11.97 -25.52
N ALA A 340 0.51 -10.72 -25.69
CA ALA A 340 1.91 -10.38 -25.99
C ALA A 340 2.88 -10.92 -24.92
N VAL A 341 2.54 -10.76 -23.62
CA VAL A 341 3.40 -11.29 -22.55
C VAL A 341 3.36 -12.80 -22.49
N LEU A 342 2.25 -13.46 -22.80
CA LEU A 342 2.16 -14.93 -22.82
C LEU A 342 2.94 -15.52 -23.99
N ASP A 343 2.94 -14.88 -25.15
CA ASP A 343 3.52 -15.39 -26.39
C ASP A 343 5.01 -15.06 -26.56
N ASP A 344 5.44 -13.89 -26.13
CA ASP A 344 6.82 -13.40 -26.34
C ASP A 344 7.69 -13.57 -25.08
N SER A 345 8.58 -14.56 -25.11
CA SER A 345 9.55 -14.78 -24.02
C SER A 345 10.61 -13.68 -23.93
N GLY A 346 10.94 -13.04 -25.06
CA GLY A 346 11.87 -11.90 -25.12
C GLY A 346 11.29 -10.68 -24.41
N LEU A 347 10.01 -10.37 -24.67
CA LEU A 347 9.27 -9.32 -23.98
C LEU A 347 9.23 -9.58 -22.47
N ARG A 348 8.89 -10.80 -22.05
CA ARG A 348 8.91 -11.15 -20.61
C ARG A 348 10.29 -10.95 -19.99
N SER A 349 11.34 -11.38 -20.67
CA SER A 349 12.73 -11.22 -20.18
C SER A 349 13.12 -9.75 -20.09
N GLY A 350 12.75 -8.94 -21.08
CA GLY A 350 12.98 -7.50 -21.09
C GLY A 350 12.27 -6.79 -19.95
N LEU A 351 10.97 -7.05 -19.76
CA LEU A 351 10.18 -6.50 -18.64
C LEU A 351 10.76 -6.90 -17.28
N ARG A 352 11.16 -8.17 -17.11
CA ARG A 352 11.81 -8.64 -15.89
C ARG A 352 13.09 -7.85 -15.59
N THR A 353 13.97 -7.69 -16.57
CA THR A 353 15.24 -6.98 -16.39
C THR A 353 15.00 -5.53 -16.01
N LYS A 354 14.13 -4.84 -16.73
CA LYS A 354 13.77 -3.45 -16.44
C LYS A 354 13.08 -3.33 -15.07
N GLY A 355 12.21 -4.26 -14.70
CA GLY A 355 11.53 -4.28 -13.40
C GLY A 355 12.51 -4.38 -12.23
N LEU A 356 13.46 -5.32 -12.30
CA LEU A 356 14.51 -5.50 -11.31
C LEU A 356 15.44 -4.27 -11.19
N GLU A 357 15.65 -3.53 -12.26
CA GLU A 357 16.38 -2.27 -12.23
C GLU A 357 15.52 -1.14 -11.66
N ARG A 358 14.25 -1.06 -12.07
CA ARG A 358 13.32 -0.03 -11.63
C ARG A 358 13.12 -0.03 -10.11
N CYS A 359 12.90 -1.19 -9.50
CA CYS A 359 12.64 -1.30 -8.07
C CYS A 359 13.84 -0.84 -7.21
N ARG A 360 15.08 -0.83 -7.72
CA ARG A 360 16.27 -0.31 -7.01
C ARG A 360 16.22 1.20 -6.76
N ARG A 361 15.36 1.93 -7.47
CA ARG A 361 15.18 3.38 -7.26
C ARG A 361 14.33 3.70 -6.02
N PHE A 362 13.75 2.69 -5.40
CA PHE A 362 12.88 2.80 -4.22
C PHE A 362 13.47 1.99 -3.08
N SER A 363 13.64 2.60 -1.93
CA SER A 363 14.07 1.90 -0.73
C SER A 363 13.44 2.53 0.51
N TRP A 364 13.19 1.72 1.52
CA TRP A 364 12.65 2.21 2.79
C TRP A 364 13.62 3.14 3.51
N GLU A 365 14.93 2.96 3.32
CA GLU A 365 15.96 3.87 3.81
C GLU A 365 15.82 5.26 3.18
N GLN A 366 15.56 5.33 1.87
CA GLN A 366 15.29 6.59 1.18
C GLN A 366 14.00 7.24 1.68
N THR A 367 12.90 6.47 1.83
CA THR A 367 11.65 6.90 2.44
C THR A 367 11.90 7.54 3.81
N ALA A 368 12.65 6.85 4.67
CA ALA A 368 12.97 7.32 6.01
C ALA A 368 13.83 8.59 5.99
N ARG A 369 14.85 8.68 5.12
CA ARG A 369 15.71 9.88 4.97
C ARG A 369 14.91 11.10 4.53
N LEU A 370 14.06 10.94 3.52
CA LEU A 370 13.18 12.02 3.05
C LEU A 370 12.24 12.48 4.16
N THR A 371 11.69 11.55 4.92
CA THR A 371 10.81 11.88 6.04
C THR A 371 11.55 12.65 7.15
N VAL A 372 12.76 12.22 7.51
CA VAL A 372 13.59 12.93 8.49
C VAL A 372 13.93 14.36 8.02
N GLU A 373 14.14 14.55 6.72
CA GLU A 373 14.34 15.89 6.16
C GLU A 373 13.09 16.76 6.31
N VAL A 374 11.90 16.21 6.06
CA VAL A 374 10.62 16.92 6.31
C VAL A 374 10.51 17.33 7.79
N TYR A 375 10.83 16.43 8.71
CA TYR A 375 10.81 16.75 10.14
C TYR A 375 11.74 17.92 10.49
N ARG A 376 12.96 17.93 9.92
CA ARG A 376 13.91 19.04 10.14
C ARG A 376 13.36 20.36 9.65
N ARG A 377 12.72 20.37 8.47
CA ARG A 377 12.09 21.59 7.93
C ARG A 377 10.94 22.09 8.80
N CYS A 378 10.13 21.18 9.38
CA CYS A 378 9.04 21.57 10.28
C CYS A 378 9.54 22.13 11.61
N LEU A 379 10.72 21.70 12.07
CA LEU A 379 11.29 22.03 13.38
C LEU A 379 12.32 23.17 13.33
N ALA A 380 12.74 23.59 12.13
CA ALA A 380 13.56 24.78 11.91
C ALA A 380 12.73 26.07 12.10
#